data_3e8d926ba6576b42bc893bcfc1d97d36
#
_entry.id   3e8d926ba6576b42bc893bcfc1d97d36
#
_cell.length_a   1.000
_cell.length_b   1.000
_cell.length_c   1.000
_cell.angle_alpha   90.00
_cell.angle_beta   90.00
_cell.angle_gamma   90.00
#
_symmetry.space_group_name_H-M   'P 1'
#
loop_
_entity.id
_entity.type
_entity.pdbx_description
1 polymer ?
#
loop_
_entity_poly.entity_id
_entity_poly.type
_entity_poly.pdbx_seq_one_letter_code
_entity_poly.pdbx_strand_id
1 'polypeptide(L)'
;MSHIRFGLPVAVALLFAAFPASAQKNYSPGATDTSIKIGQTEPYSGPASSNSSNGTADQAFFKMVNDQGGINGRKIDFDSVDDAYAPPRTLEQTRKLVEQDNVLFFYRSMGTAPNMAVAKYLNDRKIPQLFIASGASNWNDPANRPFSMGSTAPYQAEAAIFARYALSVKPDAKMAALYQNDDLGKDFLIGLKNFLGADTAKHLVGEASYEISDPTLDSQIVSLQATGADVLFVFGPQKAVIMSVRKVYDIGWKPLTFLPDISSSVGGSLRQAGLEKAVGVITGSFLKDPSDPQWKDDPDVKLWNDFMTKYLPNMDRGESAPVFSLAWGNVVKKMITACGDNLTRDCIMNQATHLTNVSVPMLLPGVTFNTTPTDYRAIKQLQLQRFDGEKYVRFGDVLSAN
;
A
#
# COMPACT_ATOMS: atom_id res chain seq x y z
N MET A 1 77.31 50.58 -36.68
CA MET A 1 76.63 49.37 -37.10
C MET A 1 76.05 48.74 -35.84
N SER A 2 74.76 48.93 -35.66
CA SER A 2 74.02 48.52 -34.43
C SER A 2 73.15 47.34 -34.75
N HIS A 3 73.41 46.19 -34.07
CA HIS A 3 72.61 45.01 -34.22
C HIS A 3 71.50 44.98 -33.15
N ILE A 4 70.27 45.20 -33.56
CA ILE A 4 69.10 45.00 -32.71
C ILE A 4 68.67 43.51 -32.73
N ARG A 5 68.70 42.86 -31.60
CA ARG A 5 68.17 41.47 -31.42
C ARG A 5 66.71 41.57 -30.92
N PHE A 6 65.81 41.09 -31.72
CA PHE A 6 64.40 40.85 -31.32
C PHE A 6 64.29 39.54 -30.56
N GLY A 7 63.90 39.61 -29.30
CA GLY A 7 63.50 38.43 -28.50
C GLY A 7 62.02 38.17 -28.65
N LEU A 8 61.63 36.95 -29.08
CA LEU A 8 60.24 36.50 -29.09
C LEU A 8 59.82 36.09 -27.65
N PRO A 9 58.66 36.53 -27.17
CA PRO A 9 58.15 35.96 -25.93
C PRO A 9 57.47 34.61 -26.19
N VAL A 10 57.92 33.57 -25.51
CA VAL A 10 57.26 32.27 -25.48
C VAL A 10 56.09 32.37 -24.50
N ALA A 11 54.85 32.37 -25.02
CA ALA A 11 53.64 32.29 -24.21
C ALA A 11 53.43 30.80 -23.78
N VAL A 12 53.65 30.51 -22.51
CA VAL A 12 53.29 29.22 -21.91
C VAL A 12 51.80 29.19 -21.64
N ALA A 13 51.00 28.48 -22.46
CA ALA A 13 49.59 28.22 -22.24
C ALA A 13 49.47 27.16 -21.16
N LEU A 14 49.06 27.56 -19.95
CA LEU A 14 48.65 26.64 -18.88
C LEU A 14 47.28 26.04 -19.21
N LEU A 15 47.23 24.81 -19.71
CA LEU A 15 46.02 24.00 -19.83
C LEU A 15 45.55 23.63 -18.42
N PHE A 16 44.57 24.33 -17.90
CA PHE A 16 43.81 23.89 -16.75
C PHE A 16 42.96 22.68 -17.17
N ALA A 17 43.39 21.48 -16.84
CA ALA A 17 42.56 20.29 -16.89
C ALA A 17 41.45 20.45 -15.86
N ALA A 18 40.25 20.78 -16.35
CA ALA A 18 39.02 20.75 -15.53
C ALA A 18 38.73 19.28 -15.16
N PHE A 19 39.20 18.84 -13.98
CA PHE A 19 38.73 17.60 -13.40
C PHE A 19 37.22 17.75 -13.18
N PRO A 20 36.39 16.80 -13.68
CA PRO A 20 34.98 16.82 -13.32
C PRO A 20 34.92 16.71 -11.79
N ALA A 21 34.30 17.69 -11.14
CA ALA A 21 34.00 17.63 -9.73
C ALA A 21 33.12 16.39 -9.52
N SER A 22 33.70 15.31 -9.03
CA SER A 22 32.95 14.14 -8.60
C SER A 22 32.03 14.63 -7.49
N ALA A 23 30.69 14.61 -7.73
CA ALA A 23 29.73 14.95 -6.70
C ALA A 23 30.02 14.08 -5.46
N GLN A 24 30.25 14.72 -4.32
CA GLN A 24 30.59 14.02 -3.09
C GLN A 24 29.44 13.08 -2.73
N LYS A 25 29.72 11.77 -2.70
CA LYS A 25 28.76 10.76 -2.31
C LYS A 25 28.37 10.94 -0.84
N ASN A 26 27.07 10.89 -0.57
CA ASN A 26 26.52 11.08 0.77
C ASN A 26 25.51 9.97 1.06
N TYR A 27 25.81 9.12 2.04
CA TYR A 27 24.99 7.95 2.36
C TYR A 27 24.59 7.91 3.82
N SER A 28 23.32 7.63 4.08
CA SER A 28 22.87 7.15 5.40
C SER A 28 23.20 5.66 5.57
N PRO A 29 23.21 5.14 6.82
CA PRO A 29 23.30 3.70 7.05
C PRO A 29 22.31 2.93 6.16
N GLY A 30 22.77 1.83 5.57
CA GLY A 30 22.00 1.00 4.64
C GLY A 30 22.21 1.32 3.16
N ALA A 31 22.96 2.36 2.82
CA ALA A 31 23.36 2.64 1.45
C ALA A 31 24.89 2.58 1.28
N THR A 32 25.32 2.04 0.14
CA THR A 32 26.72 1.95 -0.26
C THR A 32 26.87 2.25 -1.76
N ASP A 33 28.08 2.16 -2.29
CA ASP A 33 28.33 2.26 -3.73
C ASP A 33 27.69 1.12 -4.53
N THR A 34 27.42 -0.01 -3.91
CA THR A 34 27.00 -1.24 -4.60
C THR A 34 25.68 -1.81 -4.14
N SER A 35 25.16 -1.37 -2.98
CA SER A 35 23.94 -1.92 -2.39
C SER A 35 23.11 -0.90 -1.64
N ILE A 36 21.81 -1.19 -1.52
CA ILE A 36 20.82 -0.45 -0.74
C ILE A 36 20.01 -1.48 0.06
N LYS A 37 20.02 -1.36 1.39
CA LYS A 37 19.25 -2.21 2.29
C LYS A 37 17.89 -1.61 2.59
N ILE A 38 16.82 -2.38 2.37
CA ILE A 38 15.43 -1.99 2.61
C ILE A 38 14.81 -3.04 3.53
N GLY A 39 14.16 -2.60 4.60
CA GLY A 39 13.49 -3.49 5.56
C GLY A 39 11.99 -3.58 5.33
N GLN A 40 11.39 -4.71 5.71
CA GLN A 40 9.97 -4.93 5.77
C GLN A 40 9.62 -5.85 6.93
N THR A 41 8.51 -5.61 7.63
CA THR A 41 7.86 -6.58 8.52
C THR A 41 6.55 -7.05 7.89
N GLU A 42 6.33 -8.36 7.88
CA GLU A 42 5.22 -9.00 7.17
C GLU A 42 4.71 -10.21 7.95
N PRO A 43 3.39 -10.47 8.00
CA PRO A 43 2.84 -11.62 8.71
C PRO A 43 2.96 -12.91 7.87
N TYR A 44 4.15 -13.50 7.79
CA TYR A 44 4.33 -14.81 7.16
C TYR A 44 3.75 -15.94 7.99
N SER A 45 3.54 -15.72 9.28
CA SER A 45 2.87 -16.61 10.22
C SER A 45 1.77 -15.90 11.00
N GLY A 46 1.06 -16.61 11.88
CA GLY A 46 0.05 -16.03 12.76
C GLY A 46 -1.29 -15.76 12.09
N PRO A 47 -2.17 -15.01 12.78
CA PRO A 47 -3.59 -14.87 12.39
C PRO A 47 -3.81 -14.09 11.09
N ALA A 48 -2.84 -13.29 10.65
CA ALA A 48 -2.91 -12.53 9.40
C ALA A 48 -2.07 -13.15 8.26
N SER A 49 -1.62 -14.39 8.39
CA SER A 49 -0.76 -15.05 7.40
C SER A 49 -1.38 -15.21 6.00
N SER A 50 -2.70 -15.08 5.88
CA SER A 50 -3.37 -15.00 4.57
C SER A 50 -2.89 -13.79 3.72
N ASN A 51 -2.28 -12.78 4.35
CA ASN A 51 -1.71 -11.61 3.67
C ASN A 51 -0.22 -11.75 3.28
N SER A 52 0.41 -12.91 3.56
CA SER A 52 1.84 -13.15 3.30
C SER A 52 2.26 -13.00 1.82
N SER A 53 1.30 -13.04 0.90
CA SER A 53 1.54 -12.78 -0.53
C SER A 53 2.13 -11.38 -0.79
N ASN A 54 1.88 -10.39 0.08
CA ASN A 54 2.44 -9.04 -0.06
C ASN A 54 3.97 -9.06 -0.03
N GLY A 55 4.55 -9.60 1.05
CA GLY A 55 6.01 -9.67 1.19
C GLY A 55 6.66 -10.55 0.13
N THR A 56 6.01 -11.66 -0.25
CA THR A 56 6.49 -12.52 -1.35
C THR A 56 6.55 -11.76 -2.69
N ALA A 57 5.54 -10.96 -2.99
CA ALA A 57 5.49 -10.17 -4.22
C ALA A 57 6.51 -9.02 -4.20
N ASP A 58 6.72 -8.36 -3.05
CA ASP A 58 7.72 -7.30 -2.90
C ASP A 58 9.16 -7.86 -3.04
N GLN A 59 9.45 -9.03 -2.47
CA GLN A 59 10.73 -9.73 -2.68
C GLN A 59 10.96 -10.05 -4.16
N ALA A 60 9.94 -10.56 -4.84
CA ALA A 60 10.00 -10.86 -6.27
C ALA A 60 10.24 -9.59 -7.11
N PHE A 61 9.61 -8.47 -6.73
CA PHE A 61 9.83 -7.18 -7.40
C PHE A 61 11.29 -6.72 -7.29
N PHE A 62 11.87 -6.71 -6.09
CA PHE A 62 13.26 -6.30 -5.93
C PHE A 62 14.25 -7.30 -6.53
N LYS A 63 13.89 -8.59 -6.58
CA LYS A 63 14.65 -9.56 -7.39
C LYS A 63 14.65 -9.18 -8.87
N MET A 64 13.48 -8.82 -9.42
CA MET A 64 13.37 -8.33 -10.81
C MET A 64 14.25 -7.11 -11.04
N VAL A 65 14.20 -6.11 -10.14
CA VAL A 65 15.05 -4.92 -10.20
C VAL A 65 16.54 -5.29 -10.20
N ASN A 66 16.93 -6.24 -9.36
CA ASN A 66 18.31 -6.72 -9.27
C ASN A 66 18.76 -7.45 -10.54
N ASP A 67 17.92 -8.28 -11.12
CA ASP A 67 18.21 -8.98 -12.39
C ASP A 67 18.38 -7.98 -13.56
N GLN A 68 17.74 -6.83 -13.49
CA GLN A 68 17.85 -5.72 -14.44
C GLN A 68 19.07 -4.80 -14.20
N GLY A 69 19.93 -5.12 -13.24
CA GLY A 69 21.14 -4.33 -12.93
C GLY A 69 21.06 -3.49 -11.66
N GLY A 70 19.93 -3.53 -10.96
CA GLY A 70 19.69 -2.72 -9.75
C GLY A 70 19.24 -1.29 -10.05
N ILE A 71 19.45 -0.37 -9.12
CA ILE A 71 19.11 1.04 -9.25
C ILE A 71 20.40 1.87 -9.22
N ASN A 72 20.68 2.61 -10.28
CA ASN A 72 21.94 3.35 -10.45
C ASN A 72 23.18 2.45 -10.19
N GLY A 73 23.14 1.18 -10.63
CA GLY A 73 24.20 0.19 -10.45
C GLY A 73 24.26 -0.46 -9.06
N ARG A 74 23.36 -0.09 -8.13
CA ARG A 74 23.29 -0.66 -6.78
C ARG A 74 22.23 -1.74 -6.70
N LYS A 75 22.60 -2.89 -6.10
CA LYS A 75 21.64 -3.97 -5.82
C LYS A 75 20.79 -3.63 -4.61
N ILE A 76 19.55 -4.05 -4.63
CA ILE A 76 18.63 -3.95 -3.49
C ILE A 76 18.79 -5.21 -2.63
N ASP A 77 19.17 -5.01 -1.38
CA ASP A 77 19.15 -6.01 -0.32
C ASP A 77 17.84 -5.82 0.45
N PHE A 78 16.83 -6.64 0.11
CA PHE A 78 15.48 -6.50 0.63
C PHE A 78 15.22 -7.55 1.71
N ASP A 79 15.19 -7.10 2.96
CA ASP A 79 14.98 -7.91 4.15
C ASP A 79 13.51 -7.85 4.60
N SER A 80 12.73 -8.86 4.26
CA SER A 80 11.34 -9.03 4.70
C SER A 80 11.26 -10.12 5.76
N VAL A 81 10.85 -9.74 6.97
CA VAL A 81 10.88 -10.61 8.16
C VAL A 81 9.51 -10.83 8.75
N ASP A 82 9.29 -12.02 9.34
CA ASP A 82 8.02 -12.41 9.94
C ASP A 82 7.78 -11.72 11.27
N ASP A 83 6.67 -11.00 11.38
CA ASP A 83 6.21 -10.38 12.63
C ASP A 83 4.93 -11.03 13.22
N ALA A 84 4.36 -12.01 12.51
CA ALA A 84 3.12 -12.71 12.89
C ALA A 84 1.92 -11.76 13.12
N TYR A 85 1.95 -10.53 12.61
CA TYR A 85 0.99 -9.46 12.92
C TYR A 85 0.93 -9.14 14.42
N ALA A 86 2.00 -9.34 15.15
CA ALA A 86 2.06 -9.14 16.60
C ALA A 86 2.91 -7.89 16.92
N PRO A 87 2.32 -6.78 17.42
CA PRO A 87 3.03 -5.53 17.66
C PRO A 87 4.33 -5.64 18.48
N PRO A 88 4.43 -6.48 19.53
CA PRO A 88 5.68 -6.69 20.24
C PRO A 88 6.77 -7.32 19.35
N ARG A 89 6.39 -8.30 18.50
CA ARG A 89 7.31 -8.95 17.58
C ARG A 89 7.69 -8.03 16.43
N THR A 90 6.76 -7.21 15.96
CA THR A 90 7.07 -6.16 14.97
C THR A 90 8.14 -5.22 15.49
N LEU A 91 8.04 -4.80 16.77
CA LEU A 91 9.06 -3.94 17.39
C LEU A 91 10.41 -4.63 17.50
N GLU A 92 10.45 -5.92 17.89
CA GLU A 92 11.67 -6.73 17.95
C GLU A 92 12.35 -6.81 16.59
N GLN A 93 11.61 -7.22 15.56
CA GLN A 93 12.13 -7.37 14.20
C GLN A 93 12.56 -6.02 13.60
N THR A 94 11.81 -4.96 13.84
CA THR A 94 12.17 -3.62 13.42
C THR A 94 13.48 -3.16 14.03
N ARG A 95 13.69 -3.39 15.34
CA ARG A 95 14.97 -3.08 16.00
C ARG A 95 16.13 -3.85 15.40
N LYS A 96 15.95 -5.14 15.12
CA LYS A 96 16.96 -5.96 14.46
C LYS A 96 17.34 -5.37 13.09
N LEU A 97 16.36 -5.08 12.25
CA LEU A 97 16.58 -4.48 10.92
C LEU A 97 17.30 -3.12 11.01
N VAL A 98 16.99 -2.32 12.03
CA VAL A 98 17.64 -1.00 12.22
C VAL A 98 19.03 -1.11 12.83
N GLU A 99 19.18 -1.87 13.93
CA GLU A 99 20.37 -1.83 14.79
C GLU A 99 21.45 -2.84 14.36
N GLN A 100 21.06 -3.95 13.71
CA GLN A 100 21.99 -4.97 13.25
C GLN A 100 22.17 -4.94 11.74
N ASP A 101 21.06 -4.90 10.98
CA ASP A 101 21.10 -4.98 9.52
C ASP A 101 21.30 -3.60 8.87
N ASN A 102 21.08 -2.51 9.63
CA ASN A 102 21.26 -1.11 9.20
C ASN A 102 20.47 -0.75 7.95
N VAL A 103 19.16 -1.03 7.90
CA VAL A 103 18.33 -0.68 6.75
C VAL A 103 18.25 0.84 6.55
N LEU A 104 18.21 1.28 5.28
CA LEU A 104 18.09 2.67 4.90
C LEU A 104 16.69 3.20 5.25
N PHE A 105 15.66 2.43 4.91
CA PHE A 105 14.26 2.73 5.20
C PHE A 105 13.42 1.43 5.21
N PHE A 106 12.17 1.53 5.70
CA PHE A 106 11.17 0.47 5.63
C PHE A 106 10.22 0.71 4.45
N TYR A 107 9.83 -0.38 3.79
CA TYR A 107 8.96 -0.34 2.63
C TYR A 107 7.79 -1.30 2.78
N ARG A 108 6.57 -0.79 2.67
CA ARG A 108 5.31 -1.55 2.63
C ARG A 108 5.10 -2.58 3.75
N SER A 109 5.68 -2.36 4.93
CA SER A 109 5.36 -3.21 6.09
C SER A 109 3.85 -3.28 6.29
N MET A 110 3.32 -4.51 6.54
CA MET A 110 1.89 -4.76 6.55
C MET A 110 1.22 -4.43 7.89
N GLY A 111 0.05 -3.80 7.81
CA GLY A 111 -0.91 -3.66 8.90
C GLY A 111 -0.83 -2.36 9.68
N THR A 112 -1.97 -1.95 10.27
CA THR A 112 -2.06 -0.70 11.04
C THR A 112 -1.44 -0.85 12.43
N ALA A 113 -1.95 -1.77 13.26
CA ALA A 113 -1.49 -1.95 14.63
C ALA A 113 0.01 -2.33 14.74
N PRO A 114 0.57 -3.25 13.93
CA PRO A 114 2.00 -3.54 13.93
C PRO A 114 2.86 -2.30 13.63
N ASN A 115 2.51 -1.54 12.60
CA ASN A 115 3.27 -0.36 12.19
C ASN A 115 3.12 0.82 13.17
N MET A 116 1.97 0.96 13.84
CA MET A 116 1.80 1.95 14.91
C MET A 116 2.73 1.69 16.09
N ALA A 117 2.96 0.42 16.44
CA ALA A 117 3.86 0.06 17.54
C ALA A 117 5.32 0.49 17.31
N VAL A 118 5.74 0.65 16.06
CA VAL A 118 7.12 1.03 15.69
C VAL A 118 7.23 2.46 15.18
N ALA A 119 6.13 3.14 14.90
CA ALA A 119 6.15 4.47 14.30
C ALA A 119 6.95 5.48 15.12
N LYS A 120 6.73 5.54 16.42
CA LYS A 120 7.50 6.46 17.29
C LYS A 120 9.00 6.15 17.25
N TYR A 121 9.38 4.87 17.38
CA TYR A 121 10.78 4.43 17.34
C TYR A 121 11.49 4.83 16.04
N LEU A 122 10.82 4.67 14.90
CA LEU A 122 11.37 5.01 13.58
C LEU A 122 11.43 6.52 13.36
N ASN A 123 10.37 7.26 13.75
CA ASN A 123 10.33 8.72 13.62
C ASN A 123 11.39 9.42 14.49
N ASP A 124 11.59 8.99 15.75
CA ASP A 124 12.63 9.53 16.64
C ASP A 124 14.05 9.36 16.04
N ARG A 125 14.25 8.34 15.21
CA ARG A 125 15.53 8.02 14.53
C ARG A 125 15.61 8.53 13.09
N LYS A 126 14.58 9.23 12.63
CA LYS A 126 14.47 9.72 11.25
C LYS A 126 14.67 8.60 10.22
N ILE A 127 14.08 7.43 10.47
CA ILE A 127 14.09 6.30 9.56
C ILE A 127 12.76 6.28 8.80
N PRO A 128 12.75 6.49 7.49
CA PRO A 128 11.52 6.47 6.71
C PRO A 128 10.79 5.13 6.79
N GLN A 129 9.49 5.19 7.04
CA GLN A 129 8.54 4.09 6.99
C GLN A 129 7.57 4.38 5.86
N LEU A 130 7.90 3.89 4.65
CA LEU A 130 7.28 4.34 3.41
C LEU A 130 6.24 3.37 2.91
N PHE A 131 5.13 3.96 2.47
CA PHE A 131 4.06 3.23 1.81
C PHE A 131 3.56 2.04 2.64
N ILE A 132 3.43 2.25 3.96
CA ILE A 132 2.87 1.26 4.88
C ILE A 132 1.61 0.66 4.25
N ALA A 133 1.49 -0.68 4.23
CA ALA A 133 0.31 -1.35 3.71
C ALA A 133 -0.89 -1.16 4.65
N SER A 134 -1.36 0.08 4.71
CA SER A 134 -2.46 0.57 5.54
C SER A 134 -2.94 1.93 5.01
N GLY A 135 -4.26 2.15 5.07
CA GLY A 135 -4.92 3.43 4.76
C GLY A 135 -5.38 4.20 6.00
N ALA A 136 -4.92 3.80 7.20
CA ALA A 136 -5.31 4.48 8.42
C ALA A 136 -4.94 5.97 8.41
N SER A 137 -5.81 6.82 8.94
CA SER A 137 -5.64 8.28 9.00
C SER A 137 -4.36 8.70 9.74
N ASN A 138 -3.87 7.85 10.63
CA ASN A 138 -2.62 8.01 11.36
C ASN A 138 -1.39 8.21 10.44
N TRP A 139 -1.44 7.75 9.20
CA TRP A 139 -0.35 7.87 8.22
C TRP A 139 -0.37 9.18 7.43
N ASN A 140 -1.38 10.02 7.62
CA ASN A 140 -1.42 11.38 7.10
C ASN A 140 -1.28 12.41 8.24
N ASP A 141 -0.22 12.29 9.02
CA ASP A 141 0.09 13.16 10.17
C ASP A 141 1.56 13.63 10.10
N PRO A 142 1.91 14.46 9.09
CA PRO A 142 3.29 14.91 8.92
C PRO A 142 3.84 15.71 10.10
N ALA A 143 2.98 16.32 10.91
CA ALA A 143 3.40 17.08 12.07
C ALA A 143 3.97 16.19 13.18
N ASN A 144 3.34 15.04 13.46
CA ASN A 144 3.75 14.14 14.53
C ASN A 144 4.51 12.90 14.02
N ARG A 145 4.34 12.54 12.73
CA ARG A 145 4.96 11.37 12.09
C ARG A 145 5.59 11.72 10.75
N PRO A 146 6.58 12.65 10.72
CA PRO A 146 7.17 13.15 9.48
C PRO A 146 7.88 12.07 8.65
N PHE A 147 8.20 10.91 9.23
CA PHE A 147 8.89 9.80 8.56
C PHE A 147 7.99 8.58 8.32
N SER A 148 6.66 8.71 8.43
CA SER A 148 5.73 7.58 8.20
C SER A 148 4.61 7.98 7.24
N MET A 149 4.35 7.17 6.20
CA MET A 149 3.29 7.40 5.23
C MET A 149 2.64 6.09 4.76
N GLY A 150 1.32 6.12 4.54
CA GLY A 150 0.54 4.99 4.06
C GLY A 150 0.59 4.81 2.53
N SER A 151 0.05 3.68 2.05
CA SER A 151 0.07 3.33 0.62
C SER A 151 -1.30 3.18 -0.02
N THR A 152 -2.37 2.96 0.75
CA THR A 152 -3.69 2.69 0.20
C THR A 152 -4.60 3.92 0.29
N ALA A 153 -5.78 3.83 -0.26
CA ALA A 153 -6.81 4.84 -0.06
C ALA A 153 -7.13 5.02 1.44
N PRO A 154 -7.43 6.24 1.89
CA PRO A 154 -7.75 6.47 3.30
C PRO A 154 -9.01 5.70 3.71
N TYR A 155 -8.92 4.92 4.78
CA TYR A 155 -10.02 4.08 5.26
C TYR A 155 -11.30 4.85 5.57
N GLN A 156 -11.16 6.03 6.19
CA GLN A 156 -12.33 6.87 6.47
C GLN A 156 -13.05 7.33 5.20
N ALA A 157 -12.29 7.66 4.16
CA ALA A 157 -12.83 8.10 2.90
C ALA A 157 -13.47 6.94 2.12
N GLU A 158 -12.87 5.76 2.15
CA GLU A 158 -13.42 4.56 1.52
C GLU A 158 -14.78 4.19 2.18
N ALA A 159 -14.85 4.19 3.52
CA ALA A 159 -16.10 3.97 4.25
C ALA A 159 -17.17 4.99 3.90
N ALA A 160 -16.82 6.27 3.77
CA ALA A 160 -17.72 7.32 3.35
C ALA A 160 -18.24 7.12 1.92
N ILE A 161 -17.38 6.70 0.99
CA ILE A 161 -17.75 6.37 -0.40
C ILE A 161 -18.75 5.21 -0.42
N PHE A 162 -18.49 4.15 0.35
CA PHE A 162 -19.40 3.00 0.45
C PHE A 162 -20.77 3.39 1.01
N ALA A 163 -20.81 4.16 2.10
CA ALA A 163 -22.06 4.62 2.71
C ALA A 163 -22.83 5.56 1.77
N ARG A 164 -22.16 6.47 1.08
CA ARG A 164 -22.77 7.33 0.06
C ARG A 164 -23.44 6.52 -1.04
N TYR A 165 -22.76 5.51 -1.55
CA TYR A 165 -23.34 4.63 -2.57
C TYR A 165 -24.50 3.82 -2.01
N ALA A 166 -24.39 3.27 -0.79
CA ALA A 166 -25.47 2.54 -0.15
C ALA A 166 -26.75 3.39 -0.04
N LEU A 167 -26.62 4.64 0.42
CA LEU A 167 -27.75 5.58 0.53
C LEU A 167 -28.30 6.03 -0.84
N SER A 168 -27.47 6.10 -1.88
CA SER A 168 -27.92 6.45 -3.22
C SER A 168 -28.85 5.38 -3.84
N VAL A 169 -28.64 4.11 -3.50
CA VAL A 169 -29.45 2.98 -4.00
C VAL A 169 -30.51 2.52 -3.00
N LYS A 170 -30.33 2.85 -1.72
CA LYS A 170 -31.25 2.54 -0.62
C LYS A 170 -31.32 3.73 0.36
N PRO A 171 -32.15 4.73 0.12
CA PRO A 171 -32.21 5.95 0.96
C PRO A 171 -32.50 5.71 2.44
N ASP A 172 -33.26 4.64 2.76
CA ASP A 172 -33.59 4.22 4.12
C ASP A 172 -32.75 3.02 4.61
N ALA A 173 -31.56 2.81 4.04
CA ALA A 173 -30.66 1.71 4.35
C ALA A 173 -30.45 1.55 5.85
N LYS A 174 -30.56 0.31 6.34
CA LYS A 174 -30.16 -0.11 7.67
C LYS A 174 -28.79 -0.78 7.55
N MET A 175 -27.77 -0.13 8.08
CA MET A 175 -26.37 -0.52 7.94
C MET A 175 -25.90 -1.26 9.17
N ALA A 176 -25.09 -2.28 8.97
CA ALA A 176 -24.32 -2.95 10.01
C ALA A 176 -22.84 -2.93 9.67
N ALA A 177 -21.98 -2.77 10.68
CA ALA A 177 -20.54 -2.78 10.54
C ALA A 177 -19.92 -3.88 11.40
N LEU A 178 -19.19 -4.80 10.75
CA LEU A 178 -18.26 -5.70 11.40
C LEU A 178 -16.86 -5.11 11.26
N TYR A 179 -16.12 -4.94 12.36
CA TYR A 179 -14.81 -4.28 12.31
C TYR A 179 -13.79 -4.94 13.24
N GLN A 180 -12.52 -4.98 12.80
CA GLN A 180 -11.42 -5.40 13.65
C GLN A 180 -11.26 -4.44 14.83
N ASN A 181 -11.08 -4.95 16.06
CA ASN A 181 -10.99 -4.14 17.27
C ASN A 181 -9.58 -3.53 17.45
N ASP A 182 -9.10 -2.85 16.43
CA ASP A 182 -7.84 -2.11 16.43
C ASP A 182 -7.98 -0.79 15.63
N ASP A 183 -6.86 -0.11 15.40
CA ASP A 183 -6.84 1.16 14.67
C ASP A 183 -7.32 1.02 13.22
N LEU A 184 -7.16 -0.16 12.57
CA LEU A 184 -7.66 -0.40 11.21
C LEU A 184 -9.20 -0.32 11.19
N GLY A 185 -9.85 -1.20 11.95
CA GLY A 185 -11.32 -1.29 11.90
C GLY A 185 -12.00 -0.06 12.49
N LYS A 186 -11.41 0.53 13.54
CA LYS A 186 -11.92 1.76 14.15
C LYS A 186 -11.83 2.96 13.21
N ASP A 187 -10.78 3.06 12.40
CA ASP A 187 -10.63 4.16 11.44
C ASP A 187 -11.68 4.09 10.32
N PHE A 188 -11.99 2.91 9.80
CA PHE A 188 -13.13 2.71 8.89
C PHE A 188 -14.45 3.11 9.55
N LEU A 189 -14.69 2.66 10.79
CA LEU A 189 -15.92 2.95 11.52
C LEU A 189 -16.10 4.45 11.79
N ILE A 190 -15.00 5.16 12.12
CA ILE A 190 -14.98 6.62 12.27
C ILE A 190 -15.40 7.27 10.95
N GLY A 191 -14.85 6.84 9.82
CA GLY A 191 -15.21 7.37 8.50
C GLY A 191 -16.68 7.18 8.17
N LEU A 192 -17.24 6.01 8.46
CA LEU A 192 -18.66 5.72 8.30
C LEU A 192 -19.52 6.66 9.16
N LYS A 193 -19.20 6.78 10.45
CA LYS A 193 -19.95 7.64 11.38
C LYS A 193 -19.84 9.12 11.03
N ASN A 194 -18.65 9.58 10.64
CA ASN A 194 -18.44 10.96 10.22
C ASN A 194 -19.27 11.31 8.98
N PHE A 195 -19.37 10.39 8.01
CA PHE A 195 -20.21 10.57 6.83
C PHE A 195 -21.70 10.62 7.18
N LEU A 196 -22.17 9.74 8.04
CA LEU A 196 -23.59 9.69 8.46
C LEU A 196 -23.97 10.87 9.37
N GLY A 197 -23.03 11.41 10.14
CA GLY A 197 -23.22 12.56 11.01
C GLY A 197 -24.41 12.38 11.98
N ALA A 198 -25.36 13.30 11.94
CA ALA A 198 -26.56 13.26 12.79
C ALA A 198 -27.49 12.07 12.48
N ASP A 199 -27.42 11.52 11.26
CA ASP A 199 -28.23 10.38 10.83
C ASP A 199 -27.63 9.02 11.22
N THR A 200 -26.52 9.01 11.96
CA THR A 200 -25.86 7.77 12.38
C THR A 200 -26.83 6.81 13.09
N ALA A 201 -27.59 7.29 14.07
CA ALA A 201 -28.55 6.45 14.81
C ALA A 201 -29.71 5.93 13.94
N LYS A 202 -30.04 6.62 12.85
CA LYS A 202 -31.07 6.20 11.89
C LYS A 202 -30.59 5.07 11.01
N HIS A 203 -29.34 5.13 10.55
CA HIS A 203 -28.82 4.24 9.53
C HIS A 203 -27.92 3.13 10.08
N LEU A 204 -27.06 3.40 11.05
CA LEU A 204 -26.14 2.39 11.62
C LEU A 204 -26.83 1.67 12.78
N VAL A 205 -27.53 0.57 12.45
CA VAL A 205 -28.36 -0.21 13.38
C VAL A 205 -27.62 -1.32 14.11
N GLY A 206 -26.39 -1.65 13.69
CA GLY A 206 -25.58 -2.68 14.33
C GLY A 206 -24.08 -2.46 14.13
N GLU A 207 -23.34 -2.67 15.21
CA GLU A 207 -21.86 -2.67 15.23
C GLU A 207 -21.41 -3.93 15.98
N ALA A 208 -20.45 -4.66 15.41
CA ALA A 208 -19.81 -5.78 16.08
C ALA A 208 -18.30 -5.74 15.84
N SER A 209 -17.52 -5.82 16.91
CA SER A 209 -16.07 -5.95 16.81
C SER A 209 -15.63 -7.40 16.91
N TYR A 210 -14.42 -7.65 16.40
CA TYR A 210 -13.74 -8.93 16.53
C TYR A 210 -12.23 -8.71 16.74
N GLU A 211 -11.59 -9.71 17.34
CA GLU A 211 -10.13 -9.74 17.45
C GLU A 211 -9.53 -10.52 16.26
N ILE A 212 -8.36 -10.09 15.79
CA ILE A 212 -7.67 -10.78 14.67
C ILE A 212 -7.39 -12.26 14.97
N SER A 213 -7.30 -12.61 16.25
CA SER A 213 -7.11 -14.00 16.73
C SER A 213 -8.39 -14.83 16.76
N ASP A 214 -9.56 -14.20 16.62
CA ASP A 214 -10.83 -14.93 16.68
C ASP A 214 -10.87 -16.08 15.66
N PRO A 215 -11.24 -17.29 16.09
CA PRO A 215 -11.27 -18.46 15.21
C PRO A 215 -12.49 -18.44 14.28
N THR A 216 -13.54 -17.72 14.62
CA THR A 216 -14.78 -17.57 13.84
C THR A 216 -15.42 -16.21 14.10
N LEU A 217 -16.22 -15.72 13.14
CA LEU A 217 -17.01 -14.48 13.24
C LEU A 217 -18.53 -14.77 13.22
N ASP A 218 -18.90 -16.02 13.47
CA ASP A 218 -20.26 -16.50 13.33
C ASP A 218 -21.27 -15.76 14.22
N SER A 219 -20.91 -15.54 15.48
CA SER A 219 -21.76 -14.85 16.46
C SER A 219 -21.97 -13.38 16.08
N GLN A 220 -20.91 -12.71 15.65
CA GLN A 220 -20.96 -11.32 15.21
C GLN A 220 -21.88 -11.18 13.98
N ILE A 221 -21.72 -12.03 12.97
CA ILE A 221 -22.54 -11.99 11.74
C ILE A 221 -24.02 -12.27 12.06
N VAL A 222 -24.31 -13.27 12.90
CA VAL A 222 -25.68 -13.58 13.32
C VAL A 222 -26.31 -12.43 14.10
N SER A 223 -25.55 -11.80 15.00
CA SER A 223 -26.01 -10.64 15.76
C SER A 223 -26.31 -9.44 14.86
N LEU A 224 -25.45 -9.20 13.86
CA LEU A 224 -25.66 -8.12 12.89
C LEU A 224 -26.90 -8.39 11.99
N GLN A 225 -27.10 -9.63 11.55
CA GLN A 225 -28.30 -10.02 10.81
C GLN A 225 -29.57 -9.75 11.65
N ALA A 226 -29.55 -10.07 12.94
CA ALA A 226 -30.70 -9.91 13.85
C ALA A 226 -31.13 -8.43 14.02
N THR A 227 -30.28 -7.46 13.71
CA THR A 227 -30.63 -6.03 13.72
C THR A 227 -31.57 -5.62 12.58
N GLY A 228 -31.80 -6.52 11.62
CA GLY A 228 -32.54 -6.24 10.40
C GLY A 228 -31.78 -5.36 9.39
N ALA A 229 -30.47 -5.30 9.49
CA ALA A 229 -29.64 -4.58 8.53
C ALA A 229 -29.73 -5.19 7.13
N ASP A 230 -29.81 -4.31 6.12
CA ASP A 230 -29.82 -4.66 4.70
C ASP A 230 -28.57 -4.19 3.93
N VAL A 231 -27.62 -3.57 4.66
CA VAL A 231 -26.27 -3.23 4.22
C VAL A 231 -25.27 -3.74 5.26
N LEU A 232 -24.20 -4.39 4.80
CA LEU A 232 -23.11 -4.89 5.66
C LEU A 232 -21.77 -4.31 5.19
N PHE A 233 -21.04 -3.71 6.12
CA PHE A 233 -19.63 -3.36 5.94
C PHE A 233 -18.77 -4.35 6.71
N VAL A 234 -17.72 -4.89 6.05
CA VAL A 234 -16.75 -5.79 6.68
C VAL A 234 -15.40 -5.06 6.69
N PHE A 235 -15.06 -4.42 7.80
CA PHE A 235 -13.84 -3.64 7.97
C PHE A 235 -12.72 -4.48 8.61
N GLY A 236 -11.93 -5.13 7.77
CA GLY A 236 -10.88 -6.01 8.24
C GLY A 236 -10.02 -6.63 7.12
N PRO A 237 -8.98 -7.40 7.50
CA PRO A 237 -8.09 -8.08 6.57
C PRO A 237 -8.74 -9.31 5.92
N GLN A 238 -8.02 -9.96 5.02
CA GLN A 238 -8.51 -11.07 4.20
C GLN A 238 -9.22 -12.18 5.00
N LYS A 239 -8.66 -12.59 6.14
CA LYS A 239 -9.28 -13.63 7.00
C LYS A 239 -10.72 -13.26 7.38
N ALA A 240 -10.94 -12.02 7.80
CA ALA A 240 -12.27 -11.55 8.20
C ALA A 240 -13.24 -11.53 7.01
N VAL A 241 -12.79 -11.09 5.84
CA VAL A 241 -13.59 -11.13 4.61
C VAL A 241 -14.00 -12.56 4.27
N ILE A 242 -13.06 -13.51 4.26
CA ILE A 242 -13.31 -14.92 3.96
C ILE A 242 -14.39 -15.50 4.90
N MET A 243 -14.21 -15.29 6.21
CA MET A 243 -15.13 -15.81 7.23
C MET A 243 -16.52 -15.16 7.13
N SER A 244 -16.56 -13.85 6.93
CA SER A 244 -17.83 -13.10 6.83
C SER A 244 -18.63 -13.49 5.59
N VAL A 245 -18.00 -13.54 4.41
CA VAL A 245 -18.66 -13.91 3.15
C VAL A 245 -19.25 -15.33 3.24
N ARG A 246 -18.48 -16.28 3.78
CA ARG A 246 -18.97 -17.64 4.02
C ARG A 246 -20.19 -17.64 4.91
N LYS A 247 -20.10 -17.01 6.09
CA LYS A 247 -21.19 -17.03 7.08
C LYS A 247 -22.43 -16.31 6.59
N VAL A 248 -22.30 -15.14 5.95
CA VAL A 248 -23.41 -14.41 5.35
C VAL A 248 -24.20 -15.28 4.36
N TYR A 249 -23.46 -15.99 3.49
CA TYR A 249 -24.08 -16.91 2.53
C TYR A 249 -24.74 -18.12 3.22
N ASP A 250 -24.05 -18.77 4.16
CA ASP A 250 -24.50 -20.00 4.80
C ASP A 250 -25.78 -19.80 5.65
N ILE A 251 -26.01 -18.60 6.21
CA ILE A 251 -27.25 -18.25 6.93
C ILE A 251 -28.33 -17.64 6.02
N GLY A 252 -28.10 -17.58 4.71
CA GLY A 252 -29.06 -17.04 3.75
C GLY A 252 -29.32 -15.54 3.87
N TRP A 253 -28.42 -14.78 4.56
CA TRP A 253 -28.52 -13.33 4.65
C TRP A 253 -28.07 -12.69 3.34
N LYS A 254 -28.80 -11.68 2.85
CA LYS A 254 -28.54 -11.05 1.54
C LYS A 254 -28.44 -9.53 1.66
N PRO A 255 -27.52 -9.00 2.47
CA PRO A 255 -27.30 -7.57 2.56
C PRO A 255 -26.52 -7.09 1.32
N LEU A 256 -26.62 -5.79 1.02
CA LEU A 256 -25.64 -5.13 0.15
C LEU A 256 -24.31 -5.10 0.90
N THR A 257 -23.33 -5.92 0.48
CA THR A 257 -22.06 -6.13 1.21
C THR A 257 -20.92 -5.35 0.62
N PHE A 258 -20.21 -4.60 1.47
CA PHE A 258 -18.98 -3.86 1.12
C PHE A 258 -17.76 -4.46 1.80
N LEU A 259 -16.71 -4.62 1.01
CA LEU A 259 -15.40 -5.13 1.43
C LEU A 259 -14.33 -4.07 1.19
N PRO A 260 -13.31 -3.93 2.07
CA PRO A 260 -12.22 -3.00 1.84
C PRO A 260 -11.39 -3.38 0.61
N ASP A 261 -10.85 -2.38 -0.07
CA ASP A 261 -9.95 -2.57 -1.22
C ASP A 261 -8.75 -3.48 -0.89
N ILE A 262 -8.19 -3.31 0.30
CA ILE A 262 -7.01 -4.04 0.80
C ILE A 262 -7.24 -5.55 1.01
N SER A 263 -8.48 -6.02 1.05
CA SER A 263 -8.83 -7.40 1.40
C SER A 263 -9.88 -8.05 0.48
N SER A 264 -10.13 -7.44 -0.68
CA SER A 264 -11.16 -7.89 -1.63
C SER A 264 -10.62 -8.65 -2.83
N SER A 265 -9.33 -9.08 -2.84
CA SER A 265 -8.75 -9.76 -4.00
C SER A 265 -9.49 -11.06 -4.34
N VAL A 266 -9.64 -11.33 -5.65
CA VAL A 266 -10.34 -12.54 -6.12
C VAL A 266 -9.58 -13.79 -5.66
N GLY A 267 -8.26 -13.85 -5.84
CA GLY A 267 -7.43 -15.00 -5.45
C GLY A 267 -7.29 -15.16 -3.95
N GLY A 268 -6.88 -14.07 -3.26
CA GLY A 268 -6.55 -14.11 -1.84
C GLY A 268 -7.76 -14.16 -0.89
N SER A 269 -8.92 -13.67 -1.33
CA SER A 269 -10.10 -13.60 -0.48
C SER A 269 -11.30 -14.33 -1.05
N LEU A 270 -11.80 -13.93 -2.23
CA LEU A 270 -13.10 -14.42 -2.71
C LEU A 270 -13.05 -15.90 -3.10
N ARG A 271 -11.98 -16.35 -3.77
CA ARG A 271 -11.80 -17.77 -4.11
C ARG A 271 -11.73 -18.65 -2.87
N GLN A 272 -11.07 -18.18 -1.82
CA GLN A 272 -11.02 -18.88 -0.54
C GLN A 272 -12.37 -18.87 0.18
N ALA A 273 -13.16 -17.82 0.04
CA ALA A 273 -14.52 -17.77 0.58
C ALA A 273 -15.50 -18.69 -0.16
N GLY A 274 -15.28 -18.92 -1.45
CA GLY A 274 -16.21 -19.52 -2.42
C GLY A 274 -16.73 -18.42 -3.36
N LEU A 275 -16.36 -18.45 -4.65
CA LEU A 275 -16.72 -17.39 -5.61
C LEU A 275 -18.24 -17.18 -5.69
N GLU A 276 -19.00 -18.28 -5.67
CA GLU A 276 -20.46 -18.25 -5.69
C GLU A 276 -21.06 -17.55 -4.47
N LYS A 277 -20.37 -17.57 -3.33
CA LYS A 277 -20.79 -16.93 -2.08
C LYS A 277 -20.55 -15.42 -2.07
N ALA A 278 -19.61 -14.97 -2.90
CA ALA A 278 -19.19 -13.59 -2.96
C ALA A 278 -19.91 -12.78 -4.06
N VAL A 279 -20.81 -13.40 -4.84
CA VAL A 279 -21.52 -12.70 -5.94
C VAL A 279 -22.25 -11.48 -5.41
N GLY A 280 -22.00 -10.32 -6.01
CA GLY A 280 -22.66 -9.06 -5.66
C GLY A 280 -21.91 -8.21 -4.62
N VAL A 281 -20.84 -8.70 -3.98
CA VAL A 281 -20.04 -7.86 -3.08
C VAL A 281 -19.43 -6.67 -3.82
N ILE A 282 -19.32 -5.56 -3.12
CA ILE A 282 -18.80 -4.30 -3.67
C ILE A 282 -17.52 -3.92 -2.93
N THR A 283 -16.57 -3.36 -3.67
CA THR A 283 -15.34 -2.78 -3.14
C THR A 283 -14.94 -1.55 -3.92
N GLY A 284 -13.98 -0.79 -3.42
CA GLY A 284 -13.28 0.24 -4.17
C GLY A 284 -12.08 -0.32 -4.92
N SER A 285 -11.64 0.36 -5.97
CA SER A 285 -10.35 0.11 -6.60
C SER A 285 -9.75 1.38 -7.14
N PHE A 286 -8.43 1.47 -7.10
CA PHE A 286 -7.62 2.50 -7.74
C PHE A 286 -6.57 1.89 -8.68
N LEU A 287 -6.53 0.55 -8.76
CA LEU A 287 -5.63 -0.21 -9.62
C LEU A 287 -6.41 -1.00 -10.67
N LYS A 288 -5.79 -1.23 -11.83
CA LYS A 288 -6.30 -2.11 -12.88
C LYS A 288 -6.30 -3.54 -12.38
N ASP A 289 -7.40 -4.26 -12.61
CA ASP A 289 -7.45 -5.71 -12.43
C ASP A 289 -6.88 -6.37 -13.70
N PRO A 290 -5.76 -7.11 -13.62
CA PRO A 290 -5.17 -7.77 -14.77
C PRO A 290 -6.06 -8.84 -15.41
N SER A 291 -7.06 -9.34 -14.67
CA SER A 291 -8.01 -10.35 -15.18
C SER A 291 -9.12 -9.74 -16.02
N ASP A 292 -9.31 -8.41 -15.98
CA ASP A 292 -10.33 -7.73 -16.77
C ASP A 292 -9.92 -7.64 -18.24
N PRO A 293 -10.66 -8.27 -19.17
CA PRO A 293 -10.33 -8.32 -20.60
C PRO A 293 -10.14 -6.97 -21.28
N GLN A 294 -10.70 -5.87 -20.70
CA GLN A 294 -10.49 -4.53 -21.27
C GLN A 294 -9.03 -4.10 -21.24
N TRP A 295 -8.21 -4.66 -20.34
CA TRP A 295 -6.79 -4.35 -20.19
C TRP A 295 -5.85 -5.33 -20.88
N LYS A 296 -6.35 -6.31 -21.63
CA LYS A 296 -5.53 -7.38 -22.25
C LYS A 296 -4.35 -6.87 -23.08
N ASP A 297 -4.51 -5.72 -23.73
CA ASP A 297 -3.48 -5.08 -24.56
C ASP A 297 -2.75 -3.93 -23.87
N ASP A 298 -3.11 -3.63 -22.62
CA ASP A 298 -2.50 -2.55 -21.82
C ASP A 298 -1.02 -2.88 -21.50
N PRO A 299 -0.10 -1.91 -21.68
CA PRO A 299 1.33 -2.12 -21.42
C PRO A 299 1.64 -2.52 -19.97
N ASP A 300 0.91 -1.97 -18.99
CA ASP A 300 1.12 -2.28 -17.58
C ASP A 300 0.69 -3.72 -17.28
N VAL A 301 -0.39 -4.20 -17.91
CA VAL A 301 -0.85 -5.59 -17.75
C VAL A 301 0.10 -6.57 -18.44
N LYS A 302 0.70 -6.20 -19.56
CA LYS A 302 1.79 -6.99 -20.16
C LYS A 302 3.00 -7.07 -19.24
N LEU A 303 3.42 -5.94 -18.65
CA LEU A 303 4.50 -5.92 -17.64
C LEU A 303 4.16 -6.83 -16.45
N TRP A 304 2.93 -6.76 -15.95
CA TRP A 304 2.46 -7.62 -14.86
C TRP A 304 2.49 -9.10 -15.26
N ASN A 305 2.05 -9.46 -16.47
CA ASN A 305 2.09 -10.83 -16.98
C ASN A 305 3.51 -11.40 -17.02
N ASP A 306 4.46 -10.60 -17.51
CA ASP A 306 5.89 -10.98 -17.57
C ASP A 306 6.45 -11.15 -16.14
N PHE A 307 6.11 -10.24 -15.23
CA PHE A 307 6.49 -10.31 -13.83
C PHE A 307 5.96 -11.58 -13.16
N MET A 308 4.66 -11.86 -13.28
CA MET A 308 4.04 -13.06 -12.73
C MET A 308 4.69 -14.34 -13.29
N THR A 309 4.85 -14.39 -14.60
CA THR A 309 5.38 -15.60 -15.28
C THR A 309 6.82 -15.90 -14.85
N LYS A 310 7.66 -14.87 -14.73
CA LYS A 310 9.09 -15.06 -14.47
C LYS A 310 9.43 -15.13 -12.98
N TYR A 311 8.76 -14.34 -12.15
CA TYR A 311 9.16 -14.14 -10.75
C TYR A 311 8.18 -14.74 -9.73
N LEU A 312 6.93 -14.97 -10.12
CA LEU A 312 5.87 -15.49 -9.25
C LEU A 312 5.07 -16.62 -9.93
N PRO A 313 5.73 -17.64 -10.52
CA PRO A 313 5.04 -18.66 -11.35
C PRO A 313 4.01 -19.50 -10.57
N ASN A 314 4.14 -19.58 -9.25
CA ASN A 314 3.25 -20.39 -8.39
C ASN A 314 2.22 -19.55 -7.63
N MET A 315 2.22 -18.20 -7.77
CA MET A 315 1.24 -17.34 -7.12
C MET A 315 -0.05 -17.30 -7.94
N ASP A 316 -1.20 -17.33 -7.23
CA ASP A 316 -2.51 -17.17 -7.88
C ASP A 316 -2.57 -15.82 -8.62
N ARG A 317 -2.97 -15.85 -9.87
CA ARG A 317 -3.06 -14.63 -10.70
C ARG A 317 -4.20 -13.69 -10.28
N GLY A 318 -5.11 -14.15 -9.45
CA GLY A 318 -6.15 -13.33 -8.83
C GLY A 318 -5.69 -12.60 -7.55
N GLU A 319 -4.43 -12.78 -7.12
CA GLU A 319 -3.86 -12.03 -6.01
C GLU A 319 -3.60 -10.57 -6.39
N SER A 320 -3.98 -9.65 -5.49
CA SER A 320 -3.71 -8.22 -5.71
C SER A 320 -2.26 -7.82 -5.37
N ALA A 321 -1.58 -8.57 -4.52
CA ALA A 321 -0.24 -8.26 -4.04
C ALA A 321 0.78 -7.96 -5.16
N PRO A 322 0.87 -8.72 -6.28
CA PRO A 322 1.80 -8.40 -7.37
C PRO A 322 1.50 -7.08 -8.07
N VAL A 323 0.22 -6.69 -8.15
CA VAL A 323 -0.20 -5.40 -8.73
C VAL A 323 0.30 -4.26 -7.87
N PHE A 324 0.10 -4.34 -6.55
CA PHE A 324 0.62 -3.38 -5.59
C PHE A 324 2.16 -3.30 -5.63
N SER A 325 2.84 -4.45 -5.67
CA SER A 325 4.31 -4.49 -5.70
C SER A 325 4.87 -3.83 -6.95
N LEU A 326 4.27 -4.04 -8.12
CA LEU A 326 4.65 -3.33 -9.34
C LEU A 326 4.40 -1.82 -9.23
N ALA A 327 3.22 -1.42 -8.73
CA ALA A 327 2.87 -0.01 -8.61
C ALA A 327 3.83 0.73 -7.67
N TRP A 328 3.87 0.34 -6.41
CA TRP A 328 4.66 1.03 -5.37
C TRP A 328 6.16 0.82 -5.51
N GLY A 329 6.58 -0.37 -5.94
CA GLY A 329 7.98 -0.65 -6.20
C GLY A 329 8.59 0.26 -7.29
N ASN A 330 7.82 0.57 -8.35
CA ASN A 330 8.26 1.52 -9.36
C ASN A 330 8.33 2.96 -8.84
N VAL A 331 7.48 3.36 -7.88
CA VAL A 331 7.59 4.66 -7.21
C VAL A 331 8.90 4.71 -6.41
N VAL A 332 9.18 3.69 -5.59
CA VAL A 332 10.42 3.60 -4.81
C VAL A 332 11.66 3.58 -5.71
N LYS A 333 11.61 2.84 -6.83
CA LYS A 333 12.69 2.84 -7.83
C LYS A 333 12.96 4.26 -8.35
N LYS A 334 11.91 5.03 -8.68
CA LYS A 334 12.05 6.43 -9.13
C LYS A 334 12.66 7.31 -8.04
N MET A 335 12.21 7.19 -6.79
CA MET A 335 12.74 7.96 -5.66
C MET A 335 14.23 7.70 -5.44
N ILE A 336 14.64 6.44 -5.38
CA ILE A 336 16.04 6.04 -5.23
C ILE A 336 16.87 6.55 -6.43
N THR A 337 16.33 6.40 -7.65
CA THR A 337 17.01 6.91 -8.86
C THR A 337 17.26 8.40 -8.78
N ALA A 338 16.27 9.18 -8.32
CA ALA A 338 16.37 10.64 -8.18
C ALA A 338 17.37 11.08 -7.09
N CYS A 339 17.53 10.31 -6.02
CA CYS A 339 18.53 10.59 -4.99
C CYS A 339 19.97 10.38 -5.49
N GLY A 340 20.19 9.52 -6.50
CA GLY A 340 21.51 9.33 -7.13
C GLY A 340 22.57 8.93 -6.12
N ASP A 341 23.61 9.76 -5.97
CA ASP A 341 24.70 9.58 -5.02
C ASP A 341 24.47 10.26 -3.66
N ASN A 342 23.29 10.87 -3.46
CA ASN A 342 22.83 11.39 -2.17
C ASN A 342 21.77 10.47 -1.56
N LEU A 343 22.16 9.20 -1.28
CA LEU A 343 21.26 8.20 -0.71
C LEU A 343 21.16 8.35 0.81
N THR A 344 20.62 9.47 1.24
CA THR A 344 20.30 9.75 2.64
C THR A 344 18.81 9.49 2.92
N ARG A 345 18.48 9.21 4.19
CA ARG A 345 17.09 9.10 4.66
C ARG A 345 16.30 10.36 4.38
N ASP A 346 16.94 11.53 4.52
CA ASP A 346 16.33 12.84 4.23
C ASP A 346 16.02 12.98 2.72
N CYS A 347 16.93 12.56 1.83
CA CYS A 347 16.64 12.55 0.39
C CYS A 347 15.47 11.62 0.06
N ILE A 348 15.48 10.40 0.58
CA ILE A 348 14.40 9.43 0.36
C ILE A 348 13.05 10.00 0.82
N MET A 349 13.01 10.59 2.03
CA MET A 349 11.78 11.21 2.56
C MET A 349 11.35 12.43 1.75
N ASN A 350 12.30 13.27 1.34
CA ASN A 350 12.01 14.42 0.49
C ASN A 350 11.39 13.99 -0.86
N GLN A 351 11.93 12.95 -1.50
CA GLN A 351 11.34 12.39 -2.72
C GLN A 351 9.92 11.86 -2.47
N ALA A 352 9.71 11.13 -1.36
CA ALA A 352 8.42 10.55 -1.01
C ALA A 352 7.33 11.61 -0.77
N THR A 353 7.69 12.77 -0.27
CA THR A 353 6.74 13.86 0.07
C THR A 353 6.56 14.92 -1.02
N HIS A 354 7.18 14.75 -2.19
CA HIS A 354 7.08 15.68 -3.33
C HIS A 354 6.73 14.96 -4.64
N LEU A 355 5.93 13.91 -4.55
CA LEU A 355 5.46 13.18 -5.72
C LEU A 355 4.34 13.98 -6.41
N THR A 356 4.52 14.32 -7.68
CA THR A 356 3.54 15.10 -8.45
C THR A 356 3.24 14.40 -9.76
N ASN A 357 1.98 13.97 -9.94
CA ASN A 357 1.49 13.28 -11.13
C ASN A 357 2.44 12.15 -11.59
N VAL A 358 2.92 11.37 -10.62
CA VAL A 358 3.86 10.29 -10.91
C VAL A 358 3.13 9.23 -11.73
N SER A 359 3.71 8.90 -12.89
CA SER A 359 3.26 7.74 -13.66
C SER A 359 3.57 6.46 -12.89
N VAL A 360 2.55 5.81 -12.39
CA VAL A 360 2.62 4.56 -11.64
C VAL A 360 1.96 3.47 -12.46
N PRO A 361 2.64 2.35 -12.74
CA PRO A 361 2.03 1.23 -13.45
C PRO A 361 0.77 0.74 -12.74
N MET A 362 -0.18 0.24 -13.49
CA MET A 362 -1.43 -0.36 -12.99
C MET A 362 -2.42 0.62 -12.37
N LEU A 363 -2.17 1.93 -12.25
CA LEU A 363 -3.21 2.87 -11.82
C LEU A 363 -4.37 2.92 -12.82
N LEU A 364 -5.58 3.02 -12.29
CA LEU A 364 -6.77 3.27 -13.12
C LEU A 364 -6.68 4.65 -13.78
N PRO A 365 -7.17 4.80 -15.01
CA PRO A 365 -7.35 6.10 -15.63
C PRO A 365 -8.16 7.04 -14.73
N GLY A 366 -7.69 8.28 -14.56
CA GLY A 366 -8.33 9.27 -13.67
C GLY A 366 -7.86 9.22 -12.22
N VAL A 367 -7.15 8.17 -11.80
CA VAL A 367 -6.48 8.14 -10.50
C VAL A 367 -5.10 8.77 -10.62
N THR A 368 -4.75 9.63 -9.67
CA THR A 368 -3.46 10.30 -9.61
C THR A 368 -2.66 9.87 -8.38
N PHE A 369 -1.33 9.89 -8.51
CA PHE A 369 -0.42 9.58 -7.42
C PHE A 369 0.35 10.85 -7.05
N ASN A 370 -0.05 11.48 -5.95
CA ASN A 370 0.49 12.76 -5.52
C ASN A 370 0.68 12.79 -4.00
N THR A 371 1.80 13.38 -3.55
CA THR A 371 2.05 13.68 -2.14
C THR A 371 2.57 15.10 -2.00
N THR A 372 2.40 15.69 -0.83
CA THR A 372 3.01 16.99 -0.46
C THR A 372 3.61 16.89 0.94
N PRO A 373 4.46 17.83 1.37
CA PRO A 373 4.96 17.84 2.75
C PRO A 373 3.88 17.94 3.84
N THR A 374 2.66 18.30 3.47
CA THR A 374 1.51 18.44 4.40
C THR A 374 0.38 17.45 4.12
N ASP A 375 0.48 16.64 3.05
CA ASP A 375 -0.51 15.61 2.71
C ASP A 375 0.19 14.38 2.15
N TYR A 376 0.29 13.33 2.97
CA TYR A 376 0.98 12.08 2.67
C TYR A 376 0.09 11.04 1.98
N ARG A 377 -1.20 11.36 1.76
CA ARG A 377 -2.13 10.46 1.07
C ARG A 377 -1.77 10.38 -0.41
N ALA A 378 -1.10 9.31 -0.81
CA ALA A 378 -0.67 9.12 -2.19
C ALA A 378 -1.84 8.85 -3.14
N ILE A 379 -2.86 8.13 -2.67
CA ILE A 379 -4.09 7.78 -3.39
C ILE A 379 -5.27 8.52 -2.75
N LYS A 380 -6.03 9.25 -3.59
CA LYS A 380 -7.18 10.05 -3.15
C LYS A 380 -8.43 9.79 -3.99
N GLN A 381 -8.39 8.81 -4.87
CA GLN A 381 -9.50 8.46 -5.73
C GLN A 381 -9.72 6.95 -5.73
N LEU A 382 -11.00 6.56 -5.79
CA LEU A 382 -11.46 5.19 -5.92
C LEU A 382 -12.58 5.11 -6.96
N GLN A 383 -12.64 4.01 -7.70
CA GLN A 383 -13.82 3.64 -8.47
C GLN A 383 -14.47 2.39 -7.86
N LEU A 384 -15.80 2.40 -7.72
CA LEU A 384 -16.51 1.23 -7.21
C LEU A 384 -16.54 0.11 -8.24
N GLN A 385 -16.49 -1.12 -7.73
CA GLN A 385 -16.62 -2.33 -8.54
C GLN A 385 -17.42 -3.39 -7.79
N ARG A 386 -18.12 -4.25 -8.55
CA ARG A 386 -18.97 -5.32 -8.02
C ARG A 386 -18.48 -6.66 -8.56
N PHE A 387 -18.41 -7.66 -7.72
CA PHE A 387 -18.05 -9.01 -8.12
C PHE A 387 -19.24 -9.71 -8.78
N ASP A 388 -19.07 -10.23 -10.00
CA ASP A 388 -20.12 -10.86 -10.80
C ASP A 388 -20.17 -12.39 -10.65
N GLY A 389 -19.21 -12.98 -9.91
CA GLY A 389 -19.02 -14.41 -9.74
C GLY A 389 -17.74 -14.92 -10.40
N GLU A 390 -17.16 -14.16 -11.30
CA GLU A 390 -15.92 -14.48 -12.01
C GLU A 390 -14.85 -13.40 -11.81
N LYS A 391 -15.24 -12.13 -11.96
CA LYS A 391 -14.37 -10.96 -11.84
C LYS A 391 -15.09 -9.77 -11.26
N TYR A 392 -14.34 -8.73 -10.94
CA TYR A 392 -14.92 -7.44 -10.62
C TYR A 392 -15.31 -6.65 -11.87
N VAL A 393 -16.53 -6.11 -11.87
CA VAL A 393 -17.05 -5.19 -12.89
C VAL A 393 -17.15 -3.81 -12.29
N ARG A 394 -16.41 -2.86 -12.84
CA ARG A 394 -16.41 -1.45 -12.40
C ARG A 394 -17.68 -0.74 -12.81
N PHE A 395 -18.14 0.17 -11.99
CA PHE A 395 -19.33 0.99 -12.26
C PHE A 395 -19.18 2.38 -11.63
N GLY A 396 -19.97 3.33 -12.13
CA GLY A 396 -19.91 4.72 -11.70
C GLY A 396 -18.60 5.43 -12.08
N ASP A 397 -18.49 6.66 -11.61
CA ASP A 397 -17.30 7.50 -11.84
C ASP A 397 -16.19 7.20 -10.83
N VAL A 398 -14.99 7.70 -11.11
CA VAL A 398 -13.91 7.77 -10.13
C VAL A 398 -14.27 8.80 -9.08
N LEU A 399 -14.38 8.38 -7.83
CA LEU A 399 -14.81 9.19 -6.71
C LEU A 399 -13.61 9.72 -5.93
N SER A 400 -13.68 10.98 -5.50
CA SER A 400 -12.67 11.57 -4.62
C SER A 400 -12.84 11.06 -3.19
N ALA A 401 -11.71 10.69 -2.59
CA ALA A 401 -11.55 10.28 -1.19
C ALA A 401 -11.19 11.47 -0.27
N ASN A 402 -11.63 12.71 -0.63
CA ASN A 402 -11.41 13.92 0.15
C ASN A 402 -12.52 14.14 1.17
#